data_1cd1f4e65e651489896b82cef3fc51a3
#
_entry.id   1cd1f4e65e651489896b82cef3fc51a3
#
_cell.length_a   1.000
_cell.length_b   1.000
_cell.length_c   1.000
_cell.angle_alpha   90.00
_cell.angle_beta   90.00
_cell.angle_gamma   90.00
#
_symmetry.space_group_name_H-M   'P 1'
#
loop_
_entity.id
_entity.type
_entity.pdbx_description
1 polymer ?
#
loop_
_entity_poly.entity_id
_entity_poly.type
_entity_poly.pdbx_seq_one_letter_code
_entity_poly.pdbx_strand_id
1 'polypeptide(L)'
;MDVVGMWKIAEVNAMDKNFKQSWKTVGDMAADPEINPMQKAMAQAVYLFEADSTFKQLMPKEVAGGDGEPYDDKYVVGHVGKWKEEDGKIFTESDDGWDEAVPTDNGFEVFGFFRIVKA
;
A
#
# COMPACT_ATOMS: atom_id res chain seq x y z
N MET A 1 1.60 19.22 -3.52
CA MET A 1 2.32 18.21 -2.73
C MET A 1 3.03 17.26 -3.68
N ASP A 2 4.29 16.98 -3.42
CA ASP A 2 5.04 16.06 -4.27
C ASP A 2 4.86 14.63 -3.79
N VAL A 3 4.16 13.80 -4.58
CA VAL A 3 3.94 12.40 -4.24
C VAL A 3 4.92 11.46 -4.92
N VAL A 4 5.72 11.96 -5.86
CA VAL A 4 6.70 11.14 -6.57
C VAL A 4 7.69 10.53 -5.58
N GLY A 5 7.88 9.22 -5.65
CA GLY A 5 8.78 8.49 -4.78
C GLY A 5 8.13 7.25 -4.19
N MET A 6 8.83 6.67 -3.24
CA MET A 6 8.41 5.43 -2.59
C MET A 6 7.70 5.71 -1.27
N TRP A 7 6.62 4.99 -1.02
CA TRP A 7 5.78 5.10 0.17
C TRP A 7 5.64 3.74 0.83
N LYS A 8 5.70 3.71 2.14
CA LYS A 8 5.52 2.47 2.91
C LYS A 8 4.19 2.52 3.67
N ILE A 9 3.67 1.34 4.01
CA ILE A 9 2.47 1.22 4.83
C ILE A 9 2.86 1.48 6.29
N ALA A 10 2.18 2.43 6.93
CA ALA A 10 2.36 2.72 8.34
C ALA A 10 1.28 2.07 9.20
N GLU A 11 0.04 2.08 8.72
CA GLU A 11 -1.10 1.52 9.42
C GLU A 11 -2.00 0.75 8.47
N VAL A 12 -2.68 -0.27 8.99
CA VAL A 12 -3.62 -1.11 8.24
C VAL A 12 -4.94 -1.13 8.97
N ASN A 13 -6.04 -1.02 8.22
CA ASN A 13 -7.38 -1.28 8.75
C ASN A 13 -7.56 -2.79 8.80
N ALA A 14 -7.06 -3.41 9.87
CA ALA A 14 -6.96 -4.84 10.00
C ALA A 14 -8.28 -5.46 10.48
N MET A 15 -8.57 -6.66 10.00
CA MET A 15 -9.75 -7.43 10.41
C MET A 15 -9.29 -8.62 11.25
N ASP A 16 -9.88 -8.77 12.45
CA ASP A 16 -9.59 -9.92 13.31
C ASP A 16 -10.48 -11.12 12.94
N LYS A 17 -10.32 -12.23 13.67
CA LYS A 17 -11.08 -13.45 13.40
C LYS A 17 -12.58 -13.30 13.62
N ASN A 18 -13.03 -12.25 14.31
CA ASN A 18 -14.44 -11.95 14.55
C ASN A 18 -15.00 -10.94 13.55
N PHE A 19 -14.24 -10.66 12.48
CA PHE A 19 -14.58 -9.68 11.42
C PHE A 19 -14.70 -8.24 11.93
N LYS A 20 -14.05 -7.95 13.05
CA LYS A 20 -13.99 -6.61 13.59
C LYS A 20 -12.79 -5.87 13.04
N GLN A 21 -13.03 -4.71 12.44
CA GLN A 21 -11.97 -3.89 11.85
C GLN A 21 -11.44 -2.87 12.85
N SER A 22 -10.13 -2.65 12.81
CA SER A 22 -9.50 -1.58 13.57
C SER A 22 -8.19 -1.18 12.92
N TRP A 23 -7.85 0.12 13.04
CA TRP A 23 -6.57 0.62 12.56
C TRP A 23 -5.45 0.17 13.50
N LYS A 24 -4.43 -0.49 12.93
CA LYS A 24 -3.26 -0.94 13.68
C LYS A 24 -1.99 -0.53 12.95
N THR A 25 -0.94 -0.21 13.71
CA THR A 25 0.37 -0.05 13.10
C THR A 25 0.85 -1.40 12.56
N VAL A 26 1.76 -1.36 11.59
CA VAL A 26 2.32 -2.58 11.01
C VAL A 26 2.97 -3.45 12.09
N GLY A 27 3.68 -2.81 13.04
CA GLY A 27 4.30 -3.55 14.15
C GLY A 27 3.30 -4.24 15.06
N ASP A 28 2.23 -3.54 15.46
CA ASP A 28 1.18 -4.11 16.29
C ASP A 28 0.45 -5.24 15.58
N MET A 29 0.21 -5.08 14.27
CA MET A 29 -0.45 -6.10 13.47
C MET A 29 0.41 -7.35 13.35
N ALA A 30 1.71 -7.19 13.18
CA ALA A 30 2.64 -8.31 13.08
C ALA A 30 2.67 -9.13 14.37
N ALA A 31 2.50 -8.46 15.52
CA ALA A 31 2.51 -9.11 16.84
C ALA A 31 1.15 -9.71 17.24
N ASP A 32 0.08 -9.38 16.53
CA ASP A 32 -1.27 -9.81 16.89
C ASP A 32 -1.58 -11.20 16.31
N PRO A 33 -1.78 -12.24 17.17
CA PRO A 33 -2.05 -13.58 16.68
C PRO A 33 -3.45 -13.75 16.05
N GLU A 34 -4.34 -12.77 16.25
CA GLU A 34 -5.70 -12.81 15.69
C GLU A 34 -5.78 -12.30 14.26
N ILE A 35 -4.72 -11.68 13.76
CA ILE A 35 -4.65 -11.21 12.38
C ILE A 35 -4.04 -12.30 11.51
N ASN A 36 -4.67 -12.60 10.37
CA ASN A 36 -4.20 -13.68 9.52
C ASN A 36 -2.87 -13.34 8.83
N PRO A 37 -2.07 -14.38 8.47
CA PRO A 37 -0.77 -14.15 7.85
C PRO A 37 -0.81 -13.40 6.51
N MET A 38 -1.91 -13.53 5.76
CA MET A 38 -2.04 -12.84 4.47
C MET A 38 -2.12 -11.32 4.67
N GLN A 39 -2.88 -10.84 5.65
CA GLN A 39 -2.93 -9.42 5.96
C GLN A 39 -1.56 -8.90 6.40
N LYS A 40 -0.85 -9.68 7.21
CA LYS A 40 0.51 -9.32 7.66
C LYS A 40 1.48 -9.23 6.49
N ALA A 41 1.37 -10.14 5.53
CA ALA A 41 2.21 -10.14 4.34
C ALA A 41 1.93 -8.90 3.48
N MET A 42 0.66 -8.56 3.28
CA MET A 42 0.28 -7.40 2.48
C MET A 42 0.73 -6.08 3.10
N ALA A 43 0.89 -6.03 4.41
CA ALA A 43 1.38 -4.84 5.09
C ALA A 43 2.86 -4.55 4.82
N GLN A 44 3.58 -5.48 4.21
CA GLN A 44 4.98 -5.30 3.81
C GLN A 44 5.13 -4.68 2.42
N ALA A 45 4.04 -4.45 1.71
CA ALA A 45 4.07 -3.81 0.41
C ALA A 45 4.56 -2.37 0.51
N VAL A 46 5.20 -1.90 -0.56
CA VAL A 46 5.51 -0.49 -0.74
C VAL A 46 4.86 0.00 -2.02
N TYR A 47 4.59 1.28 -2.08
CA TYR A 47 3.94 1.91 -3.23
C TYR A 47 4.90 2.91 -3.86
N LEU A 48 4.99 2.87 -5.19
CA LEU A 48 5.88 3.75 -5.94
C LEU A 48 5.03 4.63 -6.86
N PHE A 49 5.16 5.95 -6.68
CA PHE A 49 4.57 6.93 -7.57
C PHE A 49 5.68 7.48 -8.45
N GLU A 50 5.63 7.17 -9.74
CA GLU A 50 6.63 7.60 -10.70
C GLU A 50 6.26 8.91 -11.38
N ALA A 51 7.25 9.68 -11.78
CA ALA A 51 7.03 10.99 -12.39
C ALA A 51 6.26 10.93 -13.71
N ASP A 52 6.25 9.78 -14.38
CA ASP A 52 5.52 9.57 -15.64
C ASP A 52 4.05 9.17 -15.43
N SER A 53 3.53 9.33 -14.21
CA SER A 53 2.17 8.96 -13.80
C SER A 53 1.93 7.46 -13.68
N THR A 54 2.98 6.68 -13.54
CA THR A 54 2.88 5.25 -13.24
C THR A 54 2.83 5.03 -11.73
N PHE A 55 1.95 4.13 -11.30
CA PHE A 55 1.80 3.72 -9.90
C PHE A 55 2.07 2.23 -9.80
N LYS A 56 2.97 1.83 -8.90
CA LYS A 56 3.32 0.43 -8.72
C LYS A 56 3.15 0.02 -7.27
N GLN A 57 2.64 -1.19 -7.07
CA GLN A 57 2.70 -1.87 -5.78
C GLN A 57 3.84 -2.87 -5.85
N LEU A 58 4.79 -2.75 -4.92
CA LEU A 58 5.95 -3.62 -4.86
C LEU A 58 5.83 -4.52 -3.64
N MET A 59 6.08 -5.82 -3.84
CA MET A 59 6.04 -6.80 -2.76
C MET A 59 7.44 -7.33 -2.50
N PRO A 60 7.84 -7.56 -1.24
CA PRO A 60 9.09 -8.25 -0.97
C PRO A 60 9.13 -9.61 -1.65
N LYS A 61 10.27 -9.97 -2.21
CA LYS A 61 10.42 -11.28 -2.88
C LYS A 61 10.07 -12.45 -1.99
N GLU A 62 10.40 -12.34 -0.72
CA GLU A 62 10.10 -13.38 0.27
C GLU A 62 8.59 -13.61 0.43
N VAL A 63 7.82 -12.55 0.37
CA VAL A 63 6.35 -12.59 0.48
C VAL A 63 5.71 -13.10 -0.81
N ALA A 64 6.25 -12.68 -1.95
CA ALA A 64 5.71 -13.05 -3.25
C ALA A 64 6.02 -14.49 -3.66
N GLY A 65 6.92 -15.16 -2.95
CA GLY A 65 7.27 -16.55 -3.23
C GLY A 65 8.00 -16.76 -4.55
N GLY A 66 8.63 -15.72 -5.09
CA GLY A 66 9.33 -15.78 -6.35
C GLY A 66 8.50 -15.49 -7.58
N ASP A 67 7.19 -15.30 -7.42
CA ASP A 67 6.30 -14.90 -8.50
C ASP A 67 6.36 -13.39 -8.72
N GLY A 68 6.07 -12.98 -9.96
CA GLY A 68 6.01 -11.57 -10.32
C GLY A 68 7.25 -11.09 -11.05
N GLU A 69 7.12 -9.91 -11.64
CA GLU A 69 8.20 -9.27 -12.39
C GLU A 69 9.21 -8.64 -11.42
N PRO A 70 10.50 -8.97 -11.50
CA PRO A 70 11.49 -8.36 -10.62
C PRO A 70 11.55 -6.84 -10.79
N TYR A 71 11.55 -6.11 -9.66
CA TYR A 71 11.77 -4.67 -9.65
C TYR A 71 13.24 -4.38 -9.32
N ASP A 72 13.73 -4.95 -8.21
CA ASP A 72 15.11 -4.82 -7.78
C ASP A 72 15.50 -6.06 -6.96
N ASP A 73 16.58 -5.97 -6.20
CA ASP A 73 17.09 -7.10 -5.40
C ASP A 73 16.13 -7.52 -4.27
N LYS A 74 15.23 -6.63 -3.84
CA LYS A 74 14.36 -6.85 -2.69
C LYS A 74 12.91 -7.06 -3.07
N TYR A 75 12.46 -6.50 -4.18
CA TYR A 75 11.04 -6.40 -4.51
C TYR A 75 10.72 -6.97 -5.88
N VAL A 76 9.49 -7.43 -6.00
CA VAL A 76 8.85 -7.76 -7.28
C VAL A 76 7.63 -6.84 -7.46
N VAL A 77 7.23 -6.63 -8.71
CA VAL A 77 6.06 -5.81 -9.02
C VAL A 77 4.81 -6.64 -8.81
N GLY A 78 3.95 -6.22 -7.87
CA GLY A 78 2.68 -6.88 -7.59
C GLY A 78 1.54 -6.33 -8.43
N HIS A 79 1.57 -5.02 -8.69
CA HIS A 79 0.51 -4.36 -9.46
C HIS A 79 1.08 -3.12 -10.14
N VAL A 80 0.61 -2.84 -11.35
CA VAL A 80 0.96 -1.63 -12.10
C VAL A 80 -0.33 -0.94 -12.52
N GLY A 81 -0.41 0.34 -12.27
CA GLY A 81 -1.53 1.17 -12.69
C GLY A 81 -1.03 2.58 -12.97
N LYS A 82 -1.93 3.53 -12.85
CA LYS A 82 -1.61 4.95 -13.07
C LYS A 82 -2.04 5.76 -11.87
N TRP A 83 -1.44 6.92 -11.70
CA TRP A 83 -1.89 7.90 -10.73
C TRP A 83 -2.04 9.25 -11.41
N LYS A 84 -2.84 10.13 -10.82
CA LYS A 84 -3.00 11.48 -11.32
C LYS A 84 -3.25 12.44 -10.15
N GLU A 85 -2.95 13.70 -10.39
CA GLU A 85 -3.35 14.77 -9.50
C GLU A 85 -4.38 15.63 -10.22
N GLU A 86 -5.50 15.91 -9.56
CA GLU A 86 -6.59 16.68 -10.13
C GLU A 86 -7.23 17.50 -9.01
N ASP A 87 -7.28 18.83 -9.20
CA ASP A 87 -7.83 19.76 -8.21
C ASP A 87 -7.19 19.63 -6.81
N GLY A 88 -5.90 19.34 -6.77
CA GLY A 88 -5.16 19.17 -5.52
C GLY A 88 -5.35 17.83 -4.85
N LYS A 89 -6.05 16.90 -5.50
CA LYS A 89 -6.29 15.55 -4.99
C LYS A 89 -5.50 14.53 -5.79
N ILE A 90 -5.06 13.48 -5.11
CA ILE A 90 -4.32 12.38 -5.73
C ILE A 90 -5.26 11.19 -5.92
N PHE A 91 -5.22 10.60 -7.11
CA PHE A 91 -6.02 9.43 -7.44
C PHE A 91 -5.11 8.32 -7.95
N THR A 92 -5.45 7.08 -7.60
CA THR A 92 -4.80 5.88 -8.13
C THR A 92 -5.79 5.06 -8.92
N GLU A 93 -5.33 4.46 -10.01
CA GLU A 93 -6.18 3.64 -10.87
C GLU A 93 -6.33 2.23 -10.29
N SER A 94 -7.57 1.74 -10.28
CA SER A 94 -7.90 0.36 -9.96
C SER A 94 -8.76 -0.22 -11.08
N ASP A 95 -9.11 -1.52 -10.97
CA ASP A 95 -9.97 -2.18 -11.96
C ASP A 95 -11.36 -1.54 -12.02
N ASP A 96 -11.80 -0.93 -10.93
CA ASP A 96 -13.12 -0.28 -10.84
C ASP A 96 -13.08 1.22 -11.16
N GLY A 97 -11.93 1.76 -11.54
CA GLY A 97 -11.79 3.17 -11.88
C GLY A 97 -10.72 3.86 -11.03
N TRP A 98 -10.99 5.10 -10.66
CA TRP A 98 -10.05 5.92 -9.91
C TRP A 98 -10.46 6.02 -8.44
N ASP A 99 -9.52 5.75 -7.55
CA ASP A 99 -9.70 5.87 -6.11
C ASP A 99 -8.91 7.05 -5.58
N GLU A 100 -9.54 7.87 -4.74
CA GLU A 100 -8.85 8.99 -4.12
C GLU A 100 -7.93 8.52 -2.99
N ALA A 101 -6.67 9.01 -3.00
CA ALA A 101 -5.76 8.88 -1.88
C ALA A 101 -6.06 10.03 -0.92
N VAL A 102 -6.70 9.74 0.20
CA VAL A 102 -7.18 10.75 1.14
C VAL A 102 -6.03 11.23 2.02
N PRO A 103 -5.74 12.55 2.05
CA PRO A 103 -4.64 13.07 2.87
C PRO A 103 -4.82 12.76 4.35
N THR A 104 -3.72 12.38 5.00
CA THR A 104 -3.64 12.24 6.46
C THR A 104 -2.54 13.18 6.98
N ASP A 105 -2.31 13.20 8.28
CA ASP A 105 -1.29 14.08 8.86
C ASP A 105 0.12 13.82 8.32
N ASN A 106 0.41 12.56 7.98
CA ASN A 106 1.76 12.15 7.57
C ASN A 106 1.84 11.57 6.15
N GLY A 107 0.72 11.48 5.44
CA GLY A 107 0.71 10.88 4.11
C GLY A 107 -0.68 10.74 3.55
N PHE A 108 -1.06 9.52 3.16
CA PHE A 108 -2.35 9.25 2.53
C PHE A 108 -2.99 7.96 3.04
N GLU A 109 -4.31 7.94 3.05
CA GLU A 109 -5.10 6.72 3.20
C GLU A 109 -5.51 6.26 1.81
N VAL A 110 -5.14 5.03 1.45
CA VAL A 110 -5.42 4.46 0.12
C VAL A 110 -6.30 3.23 0.25
N PHE A 111 -7.24 3.08 -0.68
CA PHE A 111 -8.16 1.93 -0.78
C PHE A 111 -9.03 1.69 0.46
N GLY A 112 -9.07 2.62 1.40
CA GLY A 112 -9.78 2.43 2.66
C GLY A 112 -9.14 1.43 3.63
N PHE A 113 -7.98 0.87 3.28
CA PHE A 113 -7.32 -0.19 4.06
C PHE A 113 -5.95 0.19 4.59
N PHE A 114 -5.26 1.10 3.93
CA PHE A 114 -3.86 1.40 4.26
C PHE A 114 -3.63 2.88 4.44
N ARG A 115 -2.85 3.23 5.45
CA ARG A 115 -2.30 4.56 5.58
C ARG A 115 -0.82 4.48 5.24
N ILE A 116 -0.40 5.23 4.25
CA ILE A 116 0.98 5.20 3.74
C ILE A 116 1.70 6.50 4.09
N VAL A 117 2.99 6.38 4.32
CA VAL A 117 3.87 7.51 4.61
C VAL A 117 5.11 7.42 3.72
N LYS A 118 5.78 8.54 3.51
CA LYS A 118 6.99 8.58 2.69
C LYS A 118 8.04 7.62 3.27
N ALA A 119 8.58 6.78 2.42
CA ALA A 119 9.61 5.82 2.85
C ALA A 119 10.97 6.50 3.05
#